data_85afdd8a22eabc52cb5156c2276902d5
#
_entry.id   85afdd8a22eabc52cb5156c2276902d5
#
_cell.length_a   1.000
_cell.length_b   1.000
_cell.length_c   1.000
_cell.angle_alpha   90.00
_cell.angle_beta   90.00
_cell.angle_gamma   90.00
#
_symmetry.space_group_name_H-M   'P 1'
#
loop_
_entity.id
_entity.type
_entity.pdbx_description
1 polymer ?
#
loop_
_entity_poly.entity_id
_entity_poly.type
_entity_poly.pdbx_seq_one_letter_code
_entity_poly.pdbx_strand_id
1 'polypeptide(L)'
;QVTPQMVQKQLKQTPDIRTVVITSPTYDGVVSDIQSIADTVHAYGIPLIVDEAHGAHFGFSPEFPENATRLGADAVIMSVHKTLPAFTQTALLHLCSDRIAEKKVAQFLGIYETSSPSYLLMAGIEKSLQIIEKDREMLFAAYSRRLAEFRDKTKNLKTLQVLQPSDFSKQEAFSFDPGKLLILTGNSMSGQALQEILLQEYGLQMEMASGNYVVAMTSIMDTDEGFARLSDALECIDGTVHKKEEISEISPREIYREQKTVMTIDQALDAEQKTVRLEEAAGAVSGDYVYLYPPGIPILVPGEAIDVQTAETIRHCIRLGLEVEGLP
;
A
#
# COMPACT_ATOMS: atom_id res chain seq x y z
N GLN A 1 -6.88 6.12 -7.23
CA GLN A 1 -6.32 5.31 -8.34
C GLN A 1 -5.48 6.15 -9.30
N VAL A 2 -4.56 5.51 -10.01
CA VAL A 2 -3.91 6.07 -11.20
C VAL A 2 -4.82 5.81 -12.41
N THR A 3 -5.05 6.83 -13.26
CA THR A 3 -5.88 6.69 -14.45
C THR A 3 -5.06 6.77 -15.74
N PRO A 4 -5.53 6.16 -16.86
CA PRO A 4 -4.86 6.28 -18.16
C PRO A 4 -4.66 7.73 -18.59
N GLN A 5 -5.63 8.61 -18.27
CA GLN A 5 -5.58 10.04 -18.60
C GLN A 5 -4.47 10.78 -17.82
N MET A 6 -4.26 10.43 -16.54
CA MET A 6 -3.16 10.97 -15.74
C MET A 6 -1.81 10.55 -16.32
N VAL A 7 -1.65 9.27 -16.66
CA VAL A 7 -0.43 8.75 -17.30
C VAL A 7 -0.19 9.43 -18.65
N GLN A 8 -1.20 9.51 -19.50
CA GLN A 8 -1.09 10.17 -20.80
C GLN A 8 -0.70 11.64 -20.69
N LYS A 9 -1.26 12.36 -19.68
CA LYS A 9 -0.90 13.75 -19.42
C LYS A 9 0.58 13.88 -19.08
N GLN A 10 1.12 13.04 -18.20
CA GLN A 10 2.53 13.07 -17.81
C GLN A 10 3.45 12.71 -18.98
N LEU A 11 3.12 11.69 -19.77
CA LEU A 11 3.91 11.30 -20.93
C LEU A 11 3.95 12.41 -22.00
N LYS A 12 2.90 13.21 -22.15
CA LYS A 12 2.89 14.38 -23.04
C LYS A 12 3.73 15.53 -22.51
N GLN A 13 3.76 15.73 -21.19
CA GLN A 13 4.50 16.84 -20.57
C GLN A 13 5.98 16.56 -20.42
N THR A 14 6.37 15.29 -20.32
CA THR A 14 7.75 14.86 -20.06
C THR A 14 8.16 13.80 -21.11
N PRO A 15 8.62 14.24 -22.31
CA PRO A 15 8.89 13.32 -23.45
C PRO A 15 10.06 12.36 -23.24
N ASP A 16 10.92 12.57 -22.27
CA ASP A 16 12.09 11.76 -21.95
C ASP A 16 11.83 10.64 -20.96
N ILE A 17 10.57 10.44 -20.53
CA ILE A 17 10.18 9.28 -19.72
C ILE A 17 10.52 7.98 -20.47
N ARG A 18 11.18 7.05 -19.78
CA ARG A 18 11.64 5.77 -20.34
C ARG A 18 10.87 4.56 -19.81
N THR A 19 10.17 4.71 -18.72
CA THR A 19 9.33 3.68 -18.11
C THR A 19 8.25 4.32 -17.25
N VAL A 20 7.14 3.62 -17.09
CA VAL A 20 6.11 3.97 -16.12
C VAL A 20 6.10 2.88 -15.04
N VAL A 21 6.13 3.28 -13.78
CA VAL A 21 6.01 2.39 -12.63
C VAL A 21 4.80 2.83 -11.83
N ILE A 22 3.89 1.90 -11.53
CA ILE A 22 2.71 2.15 -10.71
C ILE A 22 2.52 1.06 -9.67
N THR A 23 1.96 1.43 -8.53
CA THR A 23 1.52 0.48 -7.50
C THR A 23 0.04 0.20 -7.66
N SER A 24 -0.33 -1.06 -7.86
CA SER A 24 -1.71 -1.53 -7.93
C SER A 24 -1.80 -3.00 -7.53
N PRO A 25 -2.56 -3.35 -6.47
CA PRO A 25 -3.39 -2.44 -5.67
C PRO A 25 -2.57 -1.49 -4.81
N THR A 26 -3.21 -0.39 -4.39
CA THR A 26 -2.67 0.46 -3.34
C THR A 26 -2.68 -0.29 -2.00
N TYR A 27 -2.04 0.28 -0.98
CA TYR A 27 -2.05 -0.28 0.37
C TYR A 27 -3.48 -0.51 0.89
N ASP A 28 -4.38 0.42 0.57
CA ASP A 28 -5.80 0.36 0.96
C ASP A 28 -6.64 -0.59 0.09
N GLY A 29 -6.07 -1.17 -0.97
CA GLY A 29 -6.75 -2.12 -1.85
C GLY A 29 -7.38 -1.52 -3.10
N VAL A 30 -7.14 -0.23 -3.42
CA VAL A 30 -7.63 0.39 -4.66
C VAL A 30 -6.84 -0.12 -5.86
N VAL A 31 -7.54 -0.62 -6.87
CA VAL A 31 -6.98 -1.17 -8.10
C VAL A 31 -7.17 -0.20 -9.26
N SER A 32 -6.11 0.03 -10.03
CA SER A 32 -6.12 0.87 -11.25
C SER A 32 -6.46 0.03 -12.49
N ASP A 33 -6.95 0.68 -13.56
CA ASP A 33 -7.19 0.05 -14.87
C ASP A 33 -5.85 -0.22 -15.57
N ILE A 34 -5.20 -1.33 -15.18
CA ILE A 34 -3.87 -1.71 -15.69
C ILE A 34 -3.89 -1.91 -17.20
N GLN A 35 -4.93 -2.53 -17.76
CA GLN A 35 -5.05 -2.77 -19.21
C GLN A 35 -5.02 -1.46 -19.99
N SER A 36 -5.88 -0.51 -19.65
CA SER A 36 -5.93 0.79 -20.34
C SER A 36 -4.67 1.62 -20.10
N ILE A 37 -4.02 1.49 -18.93
CA ILE A 37 -2.74 2.13 -18.66
C ILE A 37 -1.64 1.51 -19.52
N ALA A 38 -1.56 0.18 -19.63
CA ALA A 38 -0.60 -0.51 -20.48
C ALA A 38 -0.75 -0.08 -21.95
N ASP A 39 -1.97 -0.06 -22.48
CA ASP A 39 -2.24 0.41 -23.85
C ASP A 39 -1.75 1.86 -24.04
N THR A 40 -1.99 2.73 -23.07
CA THR A 40 -1.53 4.12 -23.09
C THR A 40 -0.01 4.22 -23.10
N VAL A 41 0.68 3.47 -22.24
CA VAL A 41 2.15 3.47 -22.10
C VAL A 41 2.81 2.89 -23.35
N HIS A 42 2.28 1.80 -23.85
CA HIS A 42 2.78 1.11 -25.05
C HIS A 42 2.64 1.96 -26.32
N ALA A 43 1.64 2.83 -26.41
CA ALA A 43 1.53 3.79 -27.52
C ALA A 43 2.72 4.76 -27.60
N TYR A 44 3.47 4.95 -26.51
CA TYR A 44 4.73 5.72 -26.48
C TYR A 44 5.98 4.83 -26.64
N GLY A 45 5.82 3.52 -26.82
CA GLY A 45 6.93 2.59 -27.01
C GLY A 45 7.77 2.29 -25.78
N ILE A 46 7.26 2.60 -24.56
CA ILE A 46 7.96 2.40 -23.29
C ILE A 46 7.28 1.31 -22.45
N PRO A 47 8.01 0.68 -21.50
CA PRO A 47 7.44 -0.38 -20.65
C PRO A 47 6.63 0.15 -19.47
N LEU A 48 5.67 -0.69 -19.04
CA LEU A 48 4.91 -0.54 -17.80
C LEU A 48 5.39 -1.58 -16.78
N ILE A 49 5.79 -1.12 -15.60
CA ILE A 49 6.09 -1.96 -14.44
C ILE A 49 4.99 -1.76 -13.40
N VAL A 50 4.46 -2.86 -12.88
CA VAL A 50 3.45 -2.82 -11.82
C VAL A 50 4.01 -3.43 -10.54
N ASP A 51 4.02 -2.63 -9.48
CA ASP A 51 4.19 -3.12 -8.12
C ASP A 51 2.84 -3.66 -7.63
N GLU A 52 2.70 -4.97 -7.71
CA GLU A 52 1.52 -5.74 -7.27
C GLU A 52 1.83 -6.49 -5.97
N ALA A 53 2.68 -5.90 -5.09
CA ALA A 53 3.10 -6.55 -3.84
C ALA A 53 1.91 -6.99 -2.97
N HIS A 54 0.79 -6.27 -2.97
CA HIS A 54 -0.42 -6.61 -2.25
C HIS A 54 -1.45 -7.40 -3.07
N GLY A 55 -1.14 -7.78 -4.31
CA GLY A 55 -2.06 -8.44 -5.24
C GLY A 55 -1.62 -9.85 -5.67
N ALA A 56 -0.71 -10.52 -4.95
CA ALA A 56 -0.25 -11.86 -5.36
C ALA A 56 -1.37 -12.92 -5.44
N HIS A 57 -2.52 -12.68 -4.84
CA HIS A 57 -3.72 -13.52 -4.89
C HIS A 57 -4.66 -13.18 -6.06
N PHE A 58 -4.38 -12.15 -6.84
CA PHE A 58 -5.23 -11.74 -7.96
C PHE A 58 -5.22 -12.78 -9.10
N GLY A 59 -6.32 -12.85 -9.84
CA GLY A 59 -6.48 -13.77 -10.97
C GLY A 59 -6.72 -15.23 -10.59
N PHE A 60 -6.77 -15.58 -9.31
CA PHE A 60 -7.06 -16.96 -8.89
C PHE A 60 -8.55 -17.25 -8.70
N SER A 61 -9.37 -16.22 -8.58
CA SER A 61 -10.84 -16.34 -8.46
C SER A 61 -11.53 -15.13 -9.08
N PRO A 62 -12.72 -15.30 -9.69
CA PRO A 62 -13.45 -14.22 -10.35
C PRO A 62 -13.98 -13.14 -9.39
N GLU A 63 -14.04 -13.42 -8.09
CA GLU A 63 -14.42 -12.45 -7.06
C GLU A 63 -13.32 -11.44 -6.74
N PHE A 64 -12.09 -11.69 -7.23
CA PHE A 64 -10.92 -10.82 -7.04
C PHE A 64 -10.50 -10.20 -8.36
N PRO A 65 -9.79 -9.05 -8.34
CA PRO A 65 -9.27 -8.45 -9.57
C PRO A 65 -8.39 -9.39 -10.38
N GLU A 66 -8.26 -9.13 -11.68
CA GLU A 66 -7.33 -9.86 -12.54
C GLU A 66 -5.89 -9.40 -12.27
N ASN A 67 -4.95 -10.30 -12.47
CA ASN A 67 -3.53 -10.11 -12.24
C ASN A 67 -2.88 -9.25 -13.34
N ALA A 68 -2.00 -8.33 -12.94
CA ALA A 68 -1.33 -7.41 -13.86
C ALA A 68 -0.49 -8.11 -14.93
N THR A 69 -0.01 -9.35 -14.69
CA THR A 69 0.71 -10.15 -15.70
C THR A 69 -0.14 -10.49 -16.93
N ARG A 70 -1.47 -10.49 -16.79
CA ARG A 70 -2.42 -10.75 -17.87
C ARG A 70 -3.02 -9.49 -18.46
N LEU A 71 -2.81 -8.34 -17.81
CA LEU A 71 -3.37 -7.05 -18.19
C LEU A 71 -2.39 -6.16 -18.96
N GLY A 72 -1.29 -6.73 -19.46
CA GLY A 72 -0.34 -6.04 -20.33
C GLY A 72 0.79 -5.32 -19.62
N ALA A 73 0.99 -5.51 -18.32
CA ALA A 73 2.22 -5.07 -17.65
C ALA A 73 3.45 -5.80 -18.24
N ASP A 74 4.57 -5.11 -18.39
CA ASP A 74 5.81 -5.69 -18.93
C ASP A 74 6.66 -6.36 -17.84
N ALA A 75 6.57 -5.86 -16.62
CA ALA A 75 7.08 -6.54 -15.43
C ALA A 75 6.12 -6.35 -14.26
N VAL A 76 6.02 -7.36 -13.40
CA VAL A 76 5.16 -7.34 -12.22
C VAL A 76 5.93 -7.87 -11.01
N ILE A 77 5.87 -7.13 -9.91
CA ILE A 77 6.51 -7.49 -8.64
C ILE A 77 5.42 -7.91 -7.68
N MET A 78 5.55 -9.11 -7.08
CA MET A 78 4.58 -9.67 -6.13
C MET A 78 5.26 -10.09 -4.85
N SER A 79 4.74 -9.63 -3.70
CA SER A 79 5.10 -10.21 -2.41
C SER A 79 4.21 -11.40 -2.10
N VAL A 80 4.74 -12.60 -2.29
CA VAL A 80 3.96 -13.84 -2.07
C VAL A 80 3.49 -13.95 -0.63
N HIS A 81 4.36 -13.55 0.32
CA HIS A 81 4.10 -13.65 1.76
C HIS A 81 2.99 -12.73 2.29
N LYS A 82 2.56 -11.71 1.53
CA LYS A 82 1.55 -10.76 2.01
C LYS A 82 0.14 -11.31 1.90
N THR A 83 -0.17 -12.01 0.83
CA THR A 83 -1.54 -12.43 0.53
C THR A 83 -1.68 -13.92 0.21
N LEU A 84 -0.58 -14.65 0.09
CA LEU A 84 -0.54 -16.09 -0.10
C LEU A 84 0.27 -16.78 1.02
N PRO A 85 0.08 -18.10 1.25
CA PRO A 85 0.70 -18.82 2.37
C PRO A 85 2.19 -19.11 2.13
N ALA A 86 3.04 -18.09 2.23
CA ALA A 86 4.48 -18.19 2.09
C ALA A 86 5.20 -17.50 3.26
N PHE A 87 6.48 -17.80 3.42
CA PHE A 87 7.29 -17.17 4.48
C PHE A 87 7.57 -15.70 4.16
N THR A 88 7.65 -14.87 5.19
CA THR A 88 8.05 -13.46 5.07
C THR A 88 9.34 -13.32 4.26
N GLN A 89 9.46 -12.25 3.48
CA GLN A 89 10.51 -11.94 2.51
C GLN A 89 10.39 -12.66 1.16
N THR A 90 9.44 -13.56 0.97
CA THR A 90 9.26 -14.22 -0.32
C THR A 90 8.57 -13.29 -1.32
N ALA A 91 9.17 -13.14 -2.49
CA ALA A 91 8.65 -12.32 -3.58
C ALA A 91 8.94 -12.98 -4.93
N LEU A 92 8.20 -12.54 -5.95
CA LEU A 92 8.38 -12.93 -7.34
C LEU A 92 8.46 -11.69 -8.22
N LEU A 93 9.36 -11.73 -9.20
CA LEU A 93 9.40 -10.79 -10.31
C LEU A 93 9.03 -11.54 -11.59
N HIS A 94 7.96 -11.10 -12.23
CA HIS A 94 7.51 -11.62 -13.53
C HIS A 94 7.97 -10.69 -14.64
N LEU A 95 8.58 -11.24 -15.68
CA LEU A 95 8.83 -10.56 -16.94
C LEU A 95 7.81 -11.07 -17.95
N CYS A 96 6.96 -10.16 -18.45
CA CYS A 96 5.77 -10.52 -19.22
C CYS A 96 5.91 -10.14 -20.70
N SER A 97 6.96 -9.40 -21.09
CA SER A 97 7.20 -9.00 -22.47
C SER A 97 8.69 -8.80 -22.77
N ASP A 98 9.02 -8.70 -24.07
CA ASP A 98 10.39 -8.42 -24.55
C ASP A 98 10.78 -6.94 -24.48
N ARG A 99 9.90 -6.03 -23.98
CA ARG A 99 10.23 -4.60 -23.79
C ARG A 99 11.25 -4.37 -22.69
N ILE A 100 11.34 -5.30 -21.77
CA ILE A 100 12.32 -5.29 -20.68
C ILE A 100 13.37 -6.37 -20.96
N ALA A 101 14.62 -6.00 -21.06
CA ALA A 101 15.71 -6.92 -21.36
C ALA A 101 16.01 -7.84 -20.17
N GLU A 102 15.61 -9.12 -20.26
CA GLU A 102 15.83 -10.15 -19.22
C GLU A 102 17.27 -10.19 -18.72
N LYS A 103 18.27 -10.12 -19.60
CA LYS A 103 19.69 -10.12 -19.23
C LYS A 103 20.07 -8.97 -18.31
N LYS A 104 19.48 -7.78 -18.52
CA LYS A 104 19.74 -6.62 -17.63
C LYS A 104 19.07 -6.84 -16.26
N VAL A 105 17.85 -7.33 -16.25
CA VAL A 105 17.16 -7.65 -15.00
C VAL A 105 17.95 -8.69 -14.20
N ALA A 106 18.35 -9.80 -14.83
CA ALA A 106 19.17 -10.82 -14.19
C ALA A 106 20.51 -10.28 -13.66
N GLN A 107 21.14 -9.35 -14.39
CA GLN A 107 22.37 -8.67 -13.94
C GLN A 107 22.12 -7.88 -12.64
N PHE A 108 21.06 -7.08 -12.59
CA PHE A 108 20.75 -6.27 -11.40
C PHE A 108 20.27 -7.12 -10.23
N LEU A 109 19.49 -8.18 -10.47
CA LEU A 109 19.17 -9.16 -9.44
C LEU A 109 20.44 -9.77 -8.83
N GLY A 110 21.41 -10.15 -9.67
CA GLY A 110 22.70 -10.67 -9.19
C GLY A 110 23.55 -9.65 -8.40
N ILE A 111 23.29 -8.34 -8.55
CA ILE A 111 23.97 -7.30 -7.77
C ILE A 111 23.24 -7.03 -6.44
N TYR A 112 21.90 -6.96 -6.46
CA TYR A 112 21.11 -6.50 -5.33
C TYR A 112 20.54 -7.61 -4.49
N GLU A 113 20.42 -8.84 -5.01
CA GLU A 113 20.01 -10.00 -4.23
C GLU A 113 21.18 -10.61 -3.47
N THR A 114 20.85 -11.50 -2.55
CA THR A 114 21.86 -12.26 -1.80
C THR A 114 22.62 -13.24 -2.69
N SER A 115 23.91 -13.41 -2.43
CA SER A 115 24.74 -14.46 -3.06
C SER A 115 24.44 -15.86 -2.52
N SER A 116 23.69 -15.96 -1.41
CA SER A 116 23.33 -17.22 -0.73
C SER A 116 21.82 -17.32 -0.54
N PRO A 117 21.05 -17.67 -1.58
CA PRO A 117 19.60 -17.75 -1.50
C PRO A 117 19.15 -18.79 -0.47
N SER A 118 18.12 -18.47 0.31
CA SER A 118 17.54 -19.38 1.29
C SER A 118 16.68 -20.43 0.60
N TYR A 119 17.11 -21.69 0.60
CA TYR A 119 16.30 -22.79 0.10
C TYR A 119 14.99 -22.96 0.87
N LEU A 120 14.94 -22.57 2.14
CA LEU A 120 13.72 -22.61 2.94
C LEU A 120 12.68 -21.63 2.38
N LEU A 121 13.08 -20.41 2.05
CA LEU A 121 12.19 -19.41 1.43
C LEU A 121 11.73 -19.85 0.04
N MET A 122 12.63 -20.40 -0.78
CA MET A 122 12.28 -20.95 -2.09
C MET A 122 11.28 -22.11 -1.98
N ALA A 123 11.52 -23.06 -1.06
CA ALA A 123 10.58 -24.16 -0.78
C ALA A 123 9.22 -23.64 -0.26
N GLY A 124 9.22 -22.54 0.50
CA GLY A 124 8.00 -21.86 0.93
C GLY A 124 7.17 -21.31 -0.22
N ILE A 125 7.81 -20.67 -1.20
CA ILE A 125 7.15 -20.20 -2.43
C ILE A 125 6.55 -21.39 -3.19
N GLU A 126 7.36 -22.42 -3.45
CA GLU A 126 6.92 -23.62 -4.16
C GLU A 126 5.74 -24.29 -3.46
N LYS A 127 5.81 -24.42 -2.13
CA LYS A 127 4.72 -25.01 -1.34
C LYS A 127 3.43 -24.18 -1.41
N SER A 128 3.55 -22.86 -1.38
CA SER A 128 2.42 -21.95 -1.56
C SER A 128 1.74 -22.17 -2.91
N LEU A 129 2.53 -22.24 -3.98
CA LEU A 129 2.00 -22.48 -5.34
C LEU A 129 1.33 -23.86 -5.45
N GLN A 130 1.92 -24.93 -4.85
CA GLN A 130 1.31 -26.25 -4.81
C GLN A 130 -0.04 -26.27 -4.10
N ILE A 131 -0.19 -25.50 -3.00
CA ILE A 131 -1.46 -25.36 -2.27
C ILE A 131 -2.50 -24.69 -3.19
N ILE A 132 -2.13 -23.60 -3.85
CA ILE A 132 -3.02 -22.89 -4.78
C ILE A 132 -3.41 -23.80 -5.96
N GLU A 133 -2.45 -24.46 -6.58
CA GLU A 133 -2.73 -25.35 -7.71
C GLU A 133 -3.73 -26.44 -7.36
N LYS A 134 -3.59 -27.04 -6.17
CA LYS A 134 -4.42 -28.16 -5.73
C LYS A 134 -5.78 -27.71 -5.20
N ASP A 135 -5.84 -26.70 -4.35
CA ASP A 135 -6.99 -26.41 -3.48
C ASP A 135 -7.62 -25.02 -3.76
N ARG A 136 -7.21 -24.35 -4.86
CA ARG A 136 -7.60 -22.96 -5.20
C ARG A 136 -9.10 -22.71 -5.08
N GLU A 137 -9.91 -23.51 -5.75
CA GLU A 137 -11.35 -23.28 -5.81
C GLU A 137 -12.00 -23.34 -4.42
N MET A 138 -11.61 -24.32 -3.60
CA MET A 138 -12.10 -24.49 -2.25
C MET A 138 -11.65 -23.33 -1.34
N LEU A 139 -10.37 -22.95 -1.40
CA LEU A 139 -9.79 -21.90 -0.55
C LEU A 139 -10.40 -20.53 -0.86
N PHE A 140 -10.50 -20.17 -2.14
CA PHE A 140 -11.05 -18.88 -2.54
C PHE A 140 -12.57 -18.81 -2.33
N ALA A 141 -13.33 -19.89 -2.56
CA ALA A 141 -14.75 -19.94 -2.23
C ALA A 141 -15.00 -19.75 -0.71
N ALA A 142 -14.21 -20.42 0.14
CA ALA A 142 -14.30 -20.25 1.59
C ALA A 142 -13.91 -18.81 2.00
N TYR A 143 -12.90 -18.23 1.38
CA TYR A 143 -12.45 -16.87 1.64
C TYR A 143 -13.51 -15.83 1.25
N SER A 144 -14.06 -15.92 0.03
CA SER A 144 -15.13 -15.04 -0.43
C SER A 144 -16.38 -15.12 0.47
N ARG A 145 -16.75 -16.33 0.92
CA ARG A 145 -17.84 -16.52 1.90
C ARG A 145 -17.56 -15.77 3.21
N ARG A 146 -16.37 -15.92 3.80
CA ARG A 146 -15.98 -15.23 5.04
C ARG A 146 -16.04 -13.72 4.89
N LEU A 147 -15.53 -13.20 3.79
CA LEU A 147 -15.58 -11.76 3.48
C LEU A 147 -17.01 -11.24 3.38
N ALA A 148 -17.91 -12.00 2.73
CA ALA A 148 -19.32 -11.63 2.60
C ALA A 148 -20.05 -11.67 3.96
N GLU A 149 -19.87 -12.75 4.74
CA GLU A 149 -20.46 -12.91 6.07
C GLU A 149 -19.96 -11.82 7.04
N PHE A 150 -18.66 -11.49 7.02
CA PHE A 150 -18.08 -10.41 7.83
C PHE A 150 -18.73 -9.06 7.50
N ARG A 151 -18.82 -8.72 6.21
CA ARG A 151 -19.45 -7.47 5.76
C ARG A 151 -20.92 -7.40 6.09
N ASP A 152 -21.64 -8.50 5.95
CA ASP A 152 -23.07 -8.57 6.35
C ASP A 152 -23.24 -8.35 7.84
N LYS A 153 -22.40 -8.96 8.67
CA LYS A 153 -22.43 -8.79 10.12
C LYS A 153 -22.11 -7.36 10.55
N THR A 154 -21.12 -6.72 9.92
CA THR A 154 -20.66 -5.38 10.31
C THR A 154 -21.43 -4.23 9.65
N LYS A 155 -22.38 -4.49 8.75
CA LYS A 155 -23.12 -3.44 8.02
C LYS A 155 -23.98 -2.51 8.87
N ASN A 156 -24.35 -2.95 10.10
CA ASN A 156 -25.24 -2.22 11.00
C ASN A 156 -24.47 -1.49 12.14
N LEU A 157 -23.14 -1.40 12.06
CA LEU A 157 -22.34 -0.58 12.98
C LEU A 157 -22.83 0.88 12.89
N LYS A 158 -22.89 1.57 14.03
CA LYS A 158 -23.50 2.91 14.13
C LYS A 158 -22.48 4.04 14.00
N THR A 159 -21.29 3.80 14.51
CA THR A 159 -20.19 4.77 14.60
C THR A 159 -19.04 4.34 13.71
N LEU A 160 -18.58 3.09 13.87
CA LEU A 160 -17.60 2.49 12.99
C LEU A 160 -18.25 2.11 11.66
N GLN A 161 -17.49 2.11 10.58
CA GLN A 161 -17.98 1.69 9.26
C GLN A 161 -16.93 0.81 8.57
N VAL A 162 -17.31 -0.38 8.16
CA VAL A 162 -16.51 -1.21 7.25
C VAL A 162 -16.90 -0.86 5.82
N LEU A 163 -15.93 -0.29 5.05
CA LEU A 163 -16.18 0.06 3.66
C LEU A 163 -16.44 -1.18 2.81
N GLN A 164 -17.43 -1.04 1.94
CA GLN A 164 -17.79 -2.05 0.95
C GLN A 164 -17.14 -1.71 -0.40
N PRO A 165 -16.82 -2.69 -1.25
CA PRO A 165 -16.36 -2.40 -2.62
C PRO A 165 -17.34 -1.52 -3.41
N SER A 166 -18.65 -1.58 -3.10
CA SER A 166 -19.70 -0.76 -3.71
C SER A 166 -19.71 0.70 -3.26
N ASP A 167 -19.02 1.05 -2.17
CA ASP A 167 -18.96 2.42 -1.67
C ASP A 167 -18.04 3.30 -2.52
N PHE A 168 -17.18 2.68 -3.34
CA PHE A 168 -16.29 3.39 -4.24
C PHE A 168 -16.94 3.64 -5.60
N SER A 169 -16.96 4.90 -6.03
CA SER A 169 -17.31 5.22 -7.42
C SER A 169 -16.22 4.77 -8.38
N LYS A 170 -16.55 4.57 -9.66
CA LYS A 170 -15.55 4.24 -10.69
C LYS A 170 -14.50 5.35 -10.92
N GLN A 171 -14.75 6.57 -10.47
CA GLN A 171 -13.77 7.65 -10.48
C GLN A 171 -12.75 7.51 -9.34
N GLU A 172 -13.14 6.93 -8.22
CA GLU A 172 -12.27 6.71 -7.06
C GLU A 172 -11.48 5.41 -7.19
N ALA A 173 -12.12 4.34 -7.66
CA ALA A 173 -11.47 3.06 -7.89
C ALA A 173 -12.02 2.39 -9.15
N PHE A 174 -11.14 1.92 -10.04
CA PHE A 174 -11.53 1.07 -11.18
C PHE A 174 -12.06 -0.28 -10.66
N SER A 175 -11.32 -0.85 -9.70
CA SER A 175 -11.71 -2.02 -8.93
C SER A 175 -11.13 -1.92 -7.52
N PHE A 176 -11.50 -2.84 -6.65
CA PHE A 176 -11.09 -2.88 -5.26
C PHE A 176 -10.81 -4.31 -4.82
N ASP A 177 -9.74 -4.51 -4.03
CA ASP A 177 -9.43 -5.79 -3.42
C ASP A 177 -10.39 -6.09 -2.26
N PRO A 178 -11.31 -7.05 -2.40
CA PRO A 178 -12.25 -7.37 -1.33
C PRO A 178 -11.58 -7.94 -0.07
N GLY A 179 -10.33 -8.40 -0.16
CA GLY A 179 -9.53 -8.87 0.97
C GLY A 179 -8.99 -7.77 1.88
N LYS A 180 -9.06 -6.52 1.44
CA LYS A 180 -8.74 -5.35 2.26
C LYS A 180 -10.00 -4.87 2.98
N LEU A 181 -9.99 -4.95 4.31
CA LEU A 181 -11.07 -4.46 5.15
C LEU A 181 -10.70 -3.09 5.69
N LEU A 182 -11.25 -2.04 5.09
CA LEU A 182 -11.08 -0.67 5.57
C LEU A 182 -12.16 -0.37 6.60
N ILE A 183 -11.73 -0.04 7.81
CA ILE A 183 -12.60 0.21 8.96
C ILE A 183 -12.43 1.69 9.35
N LEU A 184 -13.42 2.50 9.00
CA LEU A 184 -13.49 3.91 9.37
C LEU A 184 -13.92 4.06 10.83
N THR A 185 -13.33 5.03 11.53
CA THR A 185 -13.64 5.32 12.93
C THR A 185 -14.88 6.20 13.12
N GLY A 186 -15.45 6.72 12.04
CA GLY A 186 -16.63 7.59 12.07
C GLY A 186 -16.43 8.87 12.90
N ASN A 187 -15.20 9.38 12.98
CA ASN A 187 -14.80 10.53 13.80
C ASN A 187 -15.00 10.31 15.32
N SER A 188 -14.96 9.06 15.78
CA SER A 188 -15.03 8.75 17.22
C SER A 188 -13.62 8.77 17.86
N MET A 189 -12.62 8.37 17.08
CA MET A 189 -11.21 8.29 17.48
C MET A 189 -10.29 8.33 16.26
N SER A 190 -8.98 8.39 16.46
CA SER A 190 -8.01 8.20 15.38
C SER A 190 -7.91 6.72 14.99
N GLY A 191 -7.42 6.45 13.77
CA GLY A 191 -7.10 5.09 13.33
C GLY A 191 -6.09 4.42 14.27
N GLN A 192 -5.07 5.14 14.73
CA GLN A 192 -4.08 4.63 15.68
C GLN A 192 -4.73 4.19 17.00
N ALA A 193 -5.65 4.99 17.54
CA ALA A 193 -6.36 4.62 18.75
C ALA A 193 -7.20 3.35 18.57
N LEU A 194 -7.88 3.21 17.43
CA LEU A 194 -8.61 1.98 17.11
C LEU A 194 -7.68 0.78 16.96
N GLN A 195 -6.55 0.94 16.27
CA GLN A 195 -5.53 -0.12 16.13
C GLN A 195 -5.00 -0.56 17.49
N GLU A 196 -4.70 0.38 18.39
CA GLU A 196 -4.20 0.08 19.72
C GLU A 196 -5.25 -0.68 20.56
N ILE A 197 -6.50 -0.26 20.54
CA ILE A 197 -7.61 -0.98 21.22
C ILE A 197 -7.71 -2.41 20.67
N LEU A 198 -7.75 -2.58 19.35
CA LEU A 198 -7.84 -3.90 18.72
C LEU A 198 -6.67 -4.81 19.12
N LEU A 199 -5.46 -4.26 19.21
CA LEU A 199 -4.28 -5.01 19.61
C LEU A 199 -4.28 -5.36 21.10
N GLN A 200 -4.48 -4.37 21.97
CA GLN A 200 -4.30 -4.53 23.42
C GLN A 200 -5.45 -5.28 24.09
N GLU A 201 -6.70 -5.00 23.68
CA GLU A 201 -7.87 -5.57 24.32
C GLU A 201 -8.38 -6.85 23.65
N TYR A 202 -8.20 -6.95 22.31
CA TYR A 202 -8.72 -8.08 21.54
C TYR A 202 -7.64 -8.99 20.93
N GLY A 203 -6.35 -8.60 21.03
CA GLY A 203 -5.23 -9.34 20.44
C GLY A 203 -5.31 -9.45 18.92
N LEU A 204 -5.82 -8.38 18.25
CA LEU A 204 -5.99 -8.30 16.81
C LEU A 204 -5.03 -7.25 16.24
N GLN A 205 -4.00 -7.72 15.52
CA GLN A 205 -3.05 -6.85 14.84
C GLN A 205 -3.61 -6.45 13.48
N MET A 206 -3.76 -5.13 13.27
CA MET A 206 -4.11 -4.58 11.96
C MET A 206 -2.86 -4.35 11.11
N GLU A 207 -3.04 -4.30 9.81
CA GLU A 207 -1.95 -4.05 8.87
C GLU A 207 -1.44 -2.60 8.98
N MET A 208 -2.36 -1.66 9.10
CA MET A 208 -2.04 -0.24 9.06
C MET A 208 -3.15 0.58 9.74
N ALA A 209 -2.76 1.69 10.35
CA ALA A 209 -3.67 2.77 10.76
C ALA A 209 -3.27 4.08 10.10
N SER A 210 -4.23 4.88 9.68
CA SER A 210 -4.00 6.20 9.11
C SER A 210 -5.20 7.11 9.34
N GLY A 211 -4.93 8.36 9.77
CA GLY A 211 -5.99 9.34 10.00
C GLY A 211 -7.14 8.78 10.84
N ASN A 212 -8.28 8.55 10.20
CA ASN A 212 -9.52 8.08 10.82
C ASN A 212 -9.92 6.65 10.41
N TYR A 213 -8.99 5.82 9.95
CA TYR A 213 -9.27 4.43 9.59
C TYR A 213 -8.13 3.47 9.92
N VAL A 214 -8.47 2.20 9.95
CA VAL A 214 -7.50 1.08 9.98
C VAL A 214 -7.76 0.13 8.82
N VAL A 215 -6.70 -0.57 8.40
CA VAL A 215 -6.77 -1.62 7.37
C VAL A 215 -6.47 -2.96 8.00
N ALA A 216 -7.39 -3.90 7.88
CA ALA A 216 -7.10 -5.31 8.09
C ALA A 216 -6.82 -5.96 6.73
N MET A 217 -5.62 -6.54 6.61
CA MET A 217 -5.25 -7.35 5.45
C MET A 217 -5.59 -8.80 5.74
N THR A 218 -6.45 -9.38 4.92
CA THR A 218 -6.90 -10.77 5.07
C THR A 218 -6.42 -11.64 3.91
N SER A 219 -6.45 -12.94 4.08
CA SER A 219 -5.96 -13.92 3.11
C SER A 219 -6.82 -15.18 3.07
N ILE A 220 -6.55 -16.05 2.10
CA ILE A 220 -7.18 -17.37 2.01
C ILE A 220 -6.92 -18.28 3.21
N MET A 221 -5.92 -17.96 4.04
CA MET A 221 -5.53 -18.77 5.21
C MET A 221 -6.19 -18.31 6.51
N ASP A 222 -6.86 -17.15 6.50
CA ASP A 222 -7.61 -16.70 7.68
C ASP A 222 -8.80 -17.61 7.95
N THR A 223 -9.08 -17.81 9.24
CA THR A 223 -10.10 -18.75 9.69
C THR A 223 -11.45 -18.09 9.95
N ASP A 224 -12.52 -18.88 10.02
CA ASP A 224 -13.85 -18.42 10.44
C ASP A 224 -13.79 -17.77 11.83
N GLU A 225 -12.96 -18.33 12.75
CA GLU A 225 -12.73 -17.77 14.08
C GLU A 225 -12.05 -16.37 14.01
N GLY A 226 -11.03 -16.19 13.15
CA GLY A 226 -10.36 -14.89 12.99
C GLY A 226 -11.32 -13.80 12.53
N PHE A 227 -12.15 -14.09 11.53
CA PHE A 227 -13.18 -13.15 11.06
C PHE A 227 -14.26 -12.89 12.14
N ALA A 228 -14.70 -13.92 12.88
CA ALA A 228 -15.66 -13.76 13.96
C ALA A 228 -15.10 -12.86 15.08
N ARG A 229 -13.85 -13.11 15.53
CA ARG A 229 -13.18 -12.28 16.55
C ARG A 229 -13.12 -10.81 16.14
N LEU A 230 -12.77 -10.53 14.88
CA LEU A 230 -12.70 -9.14 14.40
C LEU A 230 -14.10 -8.50 14.40
N SER A 231 -15.12 -9.18 13.88
CA SER A 231 -16.48 -8.63 13.87
C SER A 231 -17.04 -8.40 15.27
N ASP A 232 -16.81 -9.33 16.21
CA ASP A 232 -17.26 -9.21 17.61
C ASP A 232 -16.56 -8.04 18.31
N ALA A 233 -15.24 -7.85 18.08
CA ALA A 233 -14.50 -6.72 18.61
C ALA A 233 -15.06 -5.39 18.08
N LEU A 234 -15.32 -5.29 16.77
CA LEU A 234 -15.88 -4.08 16.17
C LEU A 234 -17.29 -3.77 16.73
N GLU A 235 -18.16 -4.75 16.89
CA GLU A 235 -19.49 -4.57 17.49
C GLU A 235 -19.38 -4.08 18.95
N CYS A 236 -18.46 -4.65 19.73
CA CYS A 236 -18.22 -4.24 21.12
C CYS A 236 -17.71 -2.79 21.20
N ILE A 237 -16.70 -2.44 20.40
CA ILE A 237 -16.14 -1.09 20.35
C ILE A 237 -17.22 -0.09 19.89
N ASP A 238 -17.96 -0.40 18.82
CA ASP A 238 -19.01 0.47 18.27
C ASP A 238 -20.09 0.81 19.32
N GLY A 239 -20.40 -0.13 20.22
CA GLY A 239 -21.35 0.07 21.32
C GLY A 239 -20.85 0.99 22.42
N THR A 240 -19.55 1.25 22.52
CA THR A 240 -18.93 2.05 23.59
C THR A 240 -18.46 3.43 23.11
N VAL A 241 -18.25 3.61 21.82
CA VAL A 241 -17.72 4.85 21.25
C VAL A 241 -18.83 5.78 20.77
N HIS A 242 -18.59 7.07 20.85
CA HIS A 242 -19.52 8.11 20.39
C HIS A 242 -18.79 9.03 19.42
N LYS A 243 -19.53 9.54 18.44
CA LYS A 243 -19.00 10.56 17.52
C LYS A 243 -18.55 11.78 18.32
N LYS A 244 -17.31 12.23 18.07
CA LYS A 244 -16.77 13.49 18.60
C LYS A 244 -16.99 14.58 17.56
N GLU A 245 -17.10 15.83 18.04
CA GLU A 245 -17.04 16.99 17.16
C GLU A 245 -15.59 17.11 16.65
N GLU A 246 -15.41 17.05 15.34
CA GLU A 246 -14.19 17.23 14.55
C GLU A 246 -12.88 16.65 15.12
N ILE A 247 -12.44 15.54 14.51
CA ILE A 247 -11.02 15.16 14.55
C ILE A 247 -10.32 16.02 13.48
N SER A 248 -9.28 16.76 13.90
CA SER A 248 -8.46 17.52 12.95
C SER A 248 -7.79 16.57 11.97
N GLU A 249 -8.18 16.65 10.70
CA GLU A 249 -7.57 15.89 9.61
C GLU A 249 -6.61 16.79 8.84
N ILE A 250 -5.49 16.24 8.42
CA ILE A 250 -4.60 16.89 7.46
C ILE A 250 -4.75 16.22 6.09
N SER A 251 -4.92 17.01 5.05
CA SER A 251 -5.10 16.44 3.72
C SER A 251 -3.77 15.88 3.16
N PRO A 252 -3.80 14.79 2.37
CA PRO A 252 -2.59 14.29 1.71
C PRO A 252 -1.89 15.34 0.83
N ARG A 253 -2.63 16.32 0.28
CA ARG A 253 -2.05 17.41 -0.51
C ARG A 253 -1.26 18.41 0.35
N GLU A 254 -1.63 18.56 1.61
CA GLU A 254 -0.87 19.39 2.55
C GLU A 254 0.38 18.68 3.04
N ILE A 255 0.30 17.36 3.22
CA ILE A 255 1.45 16.53 3.64
C ILE A 255 2.48 16.44 2.52
N TYR A 256 2.05 16.03 1.33
CA TYR A 256 2.93 15.69 0.19
C TYR A 256 2.99 16.83 -0.82
N ARG A 257 3.43 18.00 -0.36
CA ARG A 257 3.68 19.14 -1.24
C ARG A 257 4.98 18.95 -2.00
N GLU A 258 5.02 19.44 -3.23
CA GLU A 258 6.26 19.53 -3.98
C GLU A 258 7.23 20.50 -3.29
N GLN A 259 8.43 20.03 -2.99
CA GLN A 259 9.49 20.79 -2.35
C GLN A 259 10.48 21.31 -3.39
N LYS A 260 11.17 22.40 -3.04
CA LYS A 260 12.24 22.94 -3.90
C LYS A 260 13.49 22.05 -3.78
N THR A 261 13.89 21.40 -4.85
CA THR A 261 15.17 20.70 -4.95
C THR A 261 16.30 21.73 -5.02
N VAL A 262 17.29 21.61 -4.14
CA VAL A 262 18.49 22.47 -4.04
C VAL A 262 19.69 21.75 -4.59
N MET A 263 19.82 20.45 -4.34
CA MET A 263 20.89 19.57 -4.84
C MET A 263 20.31 18.17 -5.10
N THR A 264 21.09 17.33 -5.78
CA THR A 264 20.68 15.94 -6.01
C THR A 264 20.77 15.11 -4.73
N ILE A 265 20.07 13.97 -4.69
CA ILE A 265 20.04 13.09 -3.52
C ILE A 265 21.45 12.61 -3.16
N ASP A 266 22.23 12.18 -4.14
CA ASP A 266 23.62 11.74 -3.96
C ASP A 266 24.50 12.86 -3.37
N GLN A 267 24.39 14.08 -3.88
CA GLN A 267 25.11 15.24 -3.34
C GLN A 267 24.74 15.54 -1.88
N ALA A 268 23.45 15.41 -1.54
CA ALA A 268 22.99 15.65 -0.17
C ALA A 268 23.45 14.56 0.81
N LEU A 269 23.44 13.30 0.36
CA LEU A 269 23.90 12.16 1.18
C LEU A 269 25.42 12.18 1.41
N ASP A 270 26.19 12.67 0.44
CA ASP A 270 27.66 12.78 0.54
C ASP A 270 28.12 14.07 1.24
N ALA A 271 27.23 15.04 1.47
CA ALA A 271 27.55 16.30 2.13
C ALA A 271 27.77 16.14 3.65
N GLU A 272 28.52 17.06 4.24
CA GLU A 272 28.59 17.15 5.70
C GLU A 272 27.23 17.51 6.28
N GLN A 273 26.71 16.66 7.17
CA GLN A 273 25.39 16.77 7.76
C GLN A 273 25.48 17.12 9.25
N LYS A 274 24.46 17.80 9.76
CA LYS A 274 24.28 18.06 11.18
C LYS A 274 22.82 17.78 11.59
N THR A 275 22.64 17.19 12.76
CA THR A 275 21.33 17.07 13.38
C THR A 275 20.89 18.38 13.97
N VAL A 276 19.68 18.81 13.66
CA VAL A 276 19.06 20.03 14.21
C VAL A 276 17.67 19.71 14.73
N ARG A 277 17.16 20.51 15.64
CA ARG A 277 15.76 20.41 16.06
C ARG A 277 14.84 20.78 14.91
N LEU A 278 13.68 20.14 14.83
CA LEU A 278 12.69 20.42 13.78
C LEU A 278 12.26 21.89 13.74
N GLU A 279 12.22 22.56 14.91
CA GLU A 279 11.92 24.01 15.02
C GLU A 279 12.98 24.90 14.35
N GLU A 280 14.21 24.41 14.25
CA GLU A 280 15.37 25.12 13.71
C GLU A 280 15.71 24.67 12.28
N ALA A 281 14.98 23.68 11.74
CA ALA A 281 15.25 23.08 10.45
C ALA A 281 14.84 23.97 9.26
N ALA A 282 13.96 24.92 9.46
CA ALA A 282 13.48 25.80 8.40
C ALA A 282 14.64 26.62 7.79
N GLY A 283 14.75 26.61 6.46
CA GLY A 283 15.84 27.25 5.72
C GLY A 283 17.05 26.34 5.46
N ALA A 284 17.12 25.15 6.06
CA ALA A 284 18.12 24.13 5.77
C ALA A 284 17.72 23.29 4.56
N VAL A 285 18.66 22.44 4.11
CA VAL A 285 18.42 21.40 3.10
C VAL A 285 18.41 20.06 3.81
N SER A 286 17.44 19.19 3.48
CA SER A 286 17.34 17.87 4.07
C SER A 286 18.54 17.00 3.67
N GLY A 287 19.18 16.39 4.66
CA GLY A 287 20.21 15.38 4.47
C GLY A 287 19.66 13.95 4.54
N ASP A 288 18.39 13.80 4.91
CA ASP A 288 17.77 12.50 5.11
C ASP A 288 16.36 12.45 4.55
N TYR A 289 15.79 11.24 4.45
CA TYR A 289 14.39 11.04 4.11
C TYR A 289 13.52 11.25 5.35
N VAL A 290 12.43 12.02 5.21
CA VAL A 290 11.37 12.10 6.23
C VAL A 290 10.08 11.62 5.59
N TYR A 291 9.44 10.61 6.15
CA TYR A 291 8.27 9.98 5.55
C TYR A 291 7.26 9.52 6.61
N LEU A 292 6.01 9.35 6.20
CA LEU A 292 5.00 8.66 7.00
C LEU A 292 5.06 7.16 6.72
N TYR A 293 5.09 6.35 7.74
CA TYR A 293 5.01 4.90 7.59
C TYR A 293 3.88 4.33 8.46
N PRO A 294 3.03 3.46 7.89
CA PRO A 294 2.84 3.14 6.48
C PRO A 294 2.26 4.31 5.66
N PRO A 295 2.42 4.37 4.31
CA PRO A 295 3.06 3.39 3.42
C PRO A 295 4.52 3.70 3.05
N GLY A 296 5.17 4.67 3.65
CA GLY A 296 6.55 5.05 3.35
C GLY A 296 6.69 6.13 2.26
N ILE A 297 5.65 6.97 2.08
CA ILE A 297 5.70 8.09 1.12
C ILE A 297 6.47 9.24 1.75
N PRO A 298 7.55 9.74 1.11
CA PRO A 298 8.36 10.81 1.68
C PRO A 298 7.63 12.17 1.68
N ILE A 299 7.78 12.89 2.78
CA ILE A 299 7.43 14.31 2.93
C ILE A 299 8.62 15.16 2.47
N LEU A 300 9.84 14.68 2.75
CA LEU A 300 11.11 15.25 2.33
C LEU A 300 12.02 14.15 1.83
N VAL A 301 12.81 14.47 0.80
CA VAL A 301 13.92 13.63 0.37
C VAL A 301 15.25 14.41 0.51
N PRO A 302 16.41 13.72 0.60
CA PRO A 302 17.69 14.39 0.65
C PRO A 302 17.86 15.36 -0.54
N GLY A 303 18.34 16.57 -0.26
CA GLY A 303 18.55 17.62 -1.26
C GLY A 303 17.39 18.59 -1.43
N GLU A 304 16.26 18.39 -0.76
CA GLU A 304 15.14 19.32 -0.76
C GLU A 304 15.26 20.37 0.34
N ALA A 305 14.79 21.60 0.04
CA ALA A 305 14.74 22.68 1.02
C ALA A 305 13.61 22.43 2.03
N ILE A 306 13.93 22.62 3.30
CA ILE A 306 12.96 22.56 4.40
C ILE A 306 12.38 23.96 4.59
N ASP A 307 11.17 24.24 4.14
CA ASP A 307 10.50 25.50 4.43
C ASP A 307 9.77 25.45 5.79
N VAL A 308 9.32 26.61 6.27
CA VAL A 308 8.58 26.73 7.54
C VAL A 308 7.33 25.86 7.53
N GLN A 309 6.60 25.84 6.42
CA GLN A 309 5.35 25.07 6.29
C GLN A 309 5.61 23.57 6.34
N THR A 310 6.69 23.08 5.73
CA THR A 310 7.08 21.66 5.81
C THR A 310 7.40 21.23 7.23
N ALA A 311 8.19 22.03 7.97
CA ALA A 311 8.48 21.77 9.37
C ALA A 311 7.20 21.78 10.24
N GLU A 312 6.25 22.69 9.97
CA GLU A 312 4.95 22.73 10.64
C GLU A 312 4.06 21.54 10.28
N THR A 313 4.06 21.12 9.03
CA THR A 313 3.33 19.92 8.56
C THR A 313 3.84 18.68 9.26
N ILE A 314 5.15 18.47 9.33
CA ILE A 314 5.75 17.34 10.05
C ILE A 314 5.33 17.35 11.52
N ARG A 315 5.44 18.50 12.21
CA ARG A 315 4.98 18.63 13.58
C ARG A 315 3.49 18.36 13.75
N HIS A 316 2.69 18.74 12.77
CA HIS A 316 1.25 18.48 12.81
C HIS A 316 0.96 16.99 12.66
N CYS A 317 1.64 16.29 11.76
CA CYS A 317 1.55 14.83 11.63
C CYS A 317 1.89 14.13 12.95
N ILE A 318 2.98 14.53 13.62
CA ILE A 318 3.36 13.96 14.92
C ILE A 318 2.27 14.20 15.97
N ARG A 319 1.69 15.41 16.04
CA ARG A 319 0.59 15.73 16.98
C ARG A 319 -0.69 14.93 16.71
N LEU A 320 -0.92 14.56 15.47
CA LEU A 320 -2.04 13.68 15.07
C LEU A 320 -1.76 12.20 15.39
N GLY A 321 -0.57 11.87 15.90
CA GLY A 321 -0.16 10.50 16.19
C GLY A 321 0.21 9.70 14.94
N LEU A 322 0.48 10.36 13.82
CA LEU A 322 0.99 9.68 12.63
C LEU A 322 2.45 9.30 12.84
N GLU A 323 2.83 8.12 12.40
CA GLU A 323 4.20 7.61 12.53
C GLU A 323 5.09 8.28 11.49
N VAL A 324 5.93 9.23 11.97
CA VAL A 324 6.87 9.96 11.14
C VAL A 324 8.25 9.37 11.36
N GLU A 325 8.81 8.79 10.32
CA GLU A 325 10.13 8.18 10.28
C GLU A 325 11.17 9.12 9.66
N GLY A 326 12.47 8.87 9.96
CA GLY A 326 13.58 9.66 9.44
C GLY A 326 13.84 10.94 10.23
N LEU A 327 13.28 11.08 11.43
CA LEU A 327 13.65 12.10 12.40
C LEU A 327 14.67 11.50 13.37
N PRO A 328 15.78 12.21 13.69
CA PRO A 328 16.84 11.73 14.60
C PRO A 328 16.39 11.63 16.06
#